data_2505fef712c03e7d8eaf5f68e5280d6e
#
_entry.id   2505fef712c03e7d8eaf5f68e5280d6e
#
_cell.length_a   1.000
_cell.length_b   1.000
_cell.length_c   1.000
_cell.angle_alpha   90.00
_cell.angle_beta   90.00
_cell.angle_gamma   90.00
#
_symmetry.space_group_name_H-M   'P 1'
#
loop_
_entity.id
_entity.type
_entity.pdbx_description
1 polymer ?
#
loop_
_entity_poly.entity_id
_entity_poly.type
_entity_poly.pdbx_seq_one_letter_code
_entity_poly.pdbx_strand_id
1 'polypeptide(L)'
;SFGVDADLSNYPASHIFQTREFNFEDEKQDILSIKHYCYESSFAPDGKSVIIVYFNADYNWWKEKHDNNDYKALKEMLGNELVIRMEETFPELMGKIKVIDVATPLTHERYCGAYKGSWMSFGNTPQAKQMMHDGKIKGLNNLYMAGQWLMPSGGLPTAVVTGKWAIQRIAKEENLDFHRDIES
;
A
#
# COMPACT_ATOMS: atom_id res chain seq x y z
N SER A 1 -1.58 -10.01 3.85
CA SER A 1 -2.06 -9.78 5.23
C SER A 1 -2.25 -11.10 5.94
N PHE A 2 -1.86 -11.15 7.22
CA PHE A 2 -1.89 -12.36 8.04
C PHE A 2 -2.47 -12.03 9.41
N GLY A 3 -3.37 -12.90 9.91
CA GLY A 3 -3.77 -12.93 11.31
C GLY A 3 -2.82 -13.82 12.11
N VAL A 4 -2.43 -13.37 13.29
CA VAL A 4 -1.50 -14.09 14.18
C VAL A 4 -2.15 -14.30 15.54
N ASP A 5 -2.21 -15.54 15.99
CA ASP A 5 -2.73 -15.93 17.31
C ASP A 5 -1.62 -15.80 18.38
N ALA A 6 -1.04 -14.62 18.46
CA ALA A 6 -0.06 -14.19 19.44
C ALA A 6 0.01 -12.66 19.49
N ASP A 7 0.39 -12.13 20.64
CA ASP A 7 0.70 -10.72 20.84
C ASP A 7 2.15 -10.45 20.40
N LEU A 8 2.30 -9.53 19.43
CA LEU A 8 3.60 -9.11 18.88
C LEU A 8 4.05 -7.74 19.40
N SER A 9 3.42 -7.20 20.42
CA SER A 9 3.74 -5.85 20.96
C SER A 9 5.20 -5.70 21.44
N ASN A 10 5.85 -6.80 21.80
CA ASN A 10 7.25 -6.83 22.20
C ASN A 10 8.25 -6.79 21.02
N TYR A 11 7.78 -6.91 19.80
CA TYR A 11 8.59 -6.80 18.60
C TYR A 11 8.59 -5.39 18.04
N PRO A 12 9.62 -4.98 17.26
CA PRO A 12 9.56 -3.74 16.52
C PRO A 12 8.37 -3.71 15.57
N ALA A 13 7.64 -2.60 15.50
CA ALA A 13 6.45 -2.46 14.66
C ALA A 13 6.74 -2.70 13.16
N SER A 14 7.98 -2.50 12.74
CA SER A 14 8.46 -2.82 11.39
C SER A 14 9.77 -3.58 11.50
N HIS A 15 9.88 -4.69 10.81
CA HIS A 15 11.04 -5.58 10.86
C HIS A 15 11.40 -6.06 9.45
N ILE A 16 12.69 -5.99 9.13
CA ILE A 16 13.25 -6.55 7.90
C ILE A 16 14.22 -7.65 8.31
N PHE A 17 14.05 -8.83 7.78
CA PHE A 17 14.89 -9.98 8.13
C PHE A 17 15.20 -10.85 6.92
N GLN A 18 16.32 -11.54 6.99
CA GLN A 18 16.70 -12.55 6.02
C GLN A 18 15.99 -13.87 6.34
N THR A 19 15.53 -14.54 5.28
CA THR A 19 14.87 -15.85 5.36
C THR A 19 15.54 -16.81 4.38
N ARG A 20 15.15 -18.07 4.41
CA ARG A 20 15.53 -19.00 3.36
C ARG A 20 14.97 -18.55 2.01
N GLU A 21 15.77 -18.67 0.96
CA GLU A 21 15.39 -18.31 -0.41
C GLU A 21 14.06 -18.97 -0.85
N PHE A 22 13.22 -18.23 -1.51
CA PHE A 22 11.99 -18.68 -2.15
C PHE A 22 11.78 -17.96 -3.49
N ASN A 23 10.94 -18.51 -4.36
CA ASN A 23 10.62 -17.90 -5.65
C ASN A 23 9.40 -16.98 -5.54
N PHE A 24 9.52 -15.79 -6.11
CA PHE A 24 8.43 -14.83 -6.26
C PHE A 24 8.57 -14.11 -7.62
N GLU A 25 7.54 -14.16 -8.45
CA GLU A 25 7.53 -13.55 -9.79
C GLU A 25 8.72 -13.98 -10.66
N ASP A 26 9.04 -15.29 -10.63
CA ASP A 26 10.17 -15.90 -11.32
C ASP A 26 11.56 -15.43 -10.85
N GLU A 27 11.63 -14.68 -9.75
CA GLU A 27 12.85 -14.22 -9.11
C GLU A 27 13.04 -14.86 -7.74
N LYS A 28 14.29 -14.90 -7.29
CA LYS A 28 14.65 -15.38 -5.96
C LYS A 28 14.59 -14.26 -4.94
N GLN A 29 13.91 -14.53 -3.83
CA GLN A 29 13.74 -13.63 -2.69
C GLN A 29 14.26 -14.30 -1.43
N ASP A 30 15.00 -13.58 -0.62
CA ASP A 30 15.51 -14.05 0.68
C ASP A 30 15.33 -13.01 1.80
N ILE A 31 14.65 -11.90 1.51
CA ILE A 31 14.38 -10.82 2.46
C ILE A 31 12.87 -10.62 2.57
N LEU A 32 12.38 -10.60 3.80
CA LEU A 32 11.01 -10.22 4.11
C LEU A 32 10.97 -8.90 4.89
N SER A 33 10.05 -8.02 4.48
CA SER A 33 9.69 -6.83 5.22
C SER A 33 8.30 -7.01 5.79
N ILE A 34 8.20 -7.05 7.10
CA ILE A 34 6.93 -7.19 7.81
C ILE A 34 6.61 -5.93 8.62
N LYS A 35 5.33 -5.70 8.81
CA LYS A 35 4.83 -4.69 9.73
C LYS A 35 3.65 -5.24 10.52
N HIS A 36 3.67 -5.08 11.85
CA HIS A 36 2.51 -5.37 12.71
C HIS A 36 1.86 -4.08 13.20
N TYR A 37 0.63 -4.20 13.71
CA TYR A 37 -0.19 -3.06 14.12
C TYR A 37 -0.63 -3.15 15.58
N CYS A 38 0.14 -3.78 16.46
CA CYS A 38 -0.20 -3.96 17.88
C CYS A 38 -0.30 -2.67 18.70
N TYR A 39 0.13 -1.53 18.12
CA TYR A 39 -0.03 -0.22 18.72
C TYR A 39 -1.46 0.36 18.55
N GLU A 40 -2.32 -0.33 17.80
CA GLU A 40 -3.70 0.07 17.54
C GLU A 40 -4.62 -1.13 17.82
N SER A 41 -5.33 -1.06 18.94
CA SER A 41 -6.14 -2.17 19.47
C SER A 41 -7.34 -2.54 18.60
N SER A 42 -7.76 -1.67 17.67
CA SER A 42 -8.88 -1.95 16.76
C SER A 42 -8.53 -2.92 15.64
N PHE A 43 -7.24 -3.20 15.38
CA PHE A 43 -6.80 -4.06 14.28
C PHE A 43 -6.88 -5.55 14.57
N ALA A 44 -6.83 -5.96 15.85
CA ALA A 44 -6.92 -7.37 16.23
C ALA A 44 -7.58 -7.51 17.62
N PRO A 45 -8.23 -8.65 17.92
CA PRO A 45 -8.66 -8.95 19.27
C PRO A 45 -7.50 -9.01 20.28
N ASP A 46 -7.80 -8.86 21.55
CA ASP A 46 -6.81 -8.94 22.63
C ASP A 46 -5.96 -10.22 22.53
N GLY A 47 -4.66 -10.07 22.70
CA GLY A 47 -3.69 -11.15 22.62
C GLY A 47 -3.39 -11.67 21.20
N LYS A 48 -3.94 -11.02 20.17
CA LYS A 48 -3.71 -11.36 18.76
C LYS A 48 -3.09 -10.19 18.02
N SER A 49 -2.59 -10.47 16.81
CA SER A 49 -1.91 -9.48 15.99
C SER A 49 -2.29 -9.59 14.52
N VAL A 50 -2.07 -8.52 13.77
CA VAL A 50 -2.10 -8.51 12.32
C VAL A 50 -0.72 -8.18 11.79
N ILE A 51 -0.24 -8.95 10.83
CA ILE A 51 0.99 -8.70 10.09
C ILE A 51 0.66 -8.39 8.64
N ILE A 52 1.38 -7.43 8.06
CA ILE A 52 1.42 -7.20 6.62
C ILE A 52 2.84 -7.44 6.14
N VAL A 53 2.98 -8.19 5.05
CA VAL A 53 4.23 -8.38 4.30
C VAL A 53 4.13 -7.61 3.01
N TYR A 54 5.19 -6.90 2.64
CA TYR A 54 5.24 -6.05 1.44
C TYR A 54 6.31 -6.53 0.48
N PHE A 55 5.95 -6.57 -0.81
CA PHE A 55 6.87 -6.81 -1.93
C PHE A 55 6.63 -5.78 -3.02
N ASN A 56 7.67 -5.48 -3.79
CA ASN A 56 7.48 -4.91 -5.12
C ASN A 56 6.93 -6.00 -6.02
N ALA A 57 5.98 -5.67 -6.87
CA ALA A 57 5.30 -6.65 -7.72
C ALA A 57 5.17 -6.13 -9.15
N ASP A 58 5.38 -7.00 -10.15
CA ASP A 58 5.20 -6.66 -11.56
C ASP A 58 3.74 -6.85 -11.99
N TYR A 59 3.12 -5.77 -12.46
CA TYR A 59 1.74 -5.79 -12.93
C TYR A 59 1.54 -6.72 -14.12
N ASN A 60 2.47 -6.74 -15.08
CA ASN A 60 2.28 -7.51 -16.30
C ASN A 60 2.38 -9.00 -16.01
N TRP A 61 3.29 -9.39 -15.10
CA TRP A 61 3.40 -10.77 -14.63
C TRP A 61 2.07 -11.25 -14.00
N TRP A 62 1.51 -10.49 -13.06
CA TRP A 62 0.22 -10.83 -12.43
C TRP A 62 -0.94 -10.83 -13.43
N LYS A 63 -0.93 -9.92 -14.40
CA LYS A 63 -1.94 -9.86 -15.45
C LYS A 63 -1.91 -11.11 -16.34
N GLU A 64 -0.73 -11.56 -16.75
CA GLU A 64 -0.55 -12.81 -17.51
C GLU A 64 -1.09 -14.01 -16.72
N LYS A 65 -0.74 -14.15 -15.44
CA LYS A 65 -1.22 -15.25 -14.60
C LYS A 65 -2.74 -15.21 -14.39
N HIS A 66 -3.31 -14.02 -14.32
CA HIS A 66 -4.76 -13.84 -14.26
C HIS A 66 -5.43 -14.32 -15.55
N ASP A 67 -4.91 -13.95 -16.70
CA ASP A 67 -5.47 -14.29 -18.00
C ASP A 67 -5.36 -15.81 -18.30
N ASN A 68 -4.36 -16.47 -17.72
CA ASN A 68 -4.15 -17.91 -17.79
C ASN A 68 -4.93 -18.73 -16.72
N ASN A 69 -5.74 -18.07 -15.88
CA ASN A 69 -6.49 -18.66 -14.75
C ASN A 69 -5.62 -19.22 -13.60
N ASP A 70 -4.35 -18.88 -13.52
CA ASP A 70 -3.45 -19.32 -12.45
C ASP A 70 -3.47 -18.39 -11.22
N TYR A 71 -4.08 -17.23 -11.35
CA TYR A 71 -4.04 -16.14 -10.39
C TYR A 71 -4.40 -16.53 -8.96
N LYS A 72 -5.50 -17.27 -8.78
CA LYS A 72 -5.97 -17.65 -7.45
C LYS A 72 -5.02 -18.66 -6.78
N ALA A 73 -4.58 -19.65 -7.53
CA ALA A 73 -3.64 -20.67 -7.04
C ALA A 73 -2.31 -20.07 -6.64
N LEU A 74 -1.78 -19.10 -7.42
CA LEU A 74 -0.55 -18.40 -7.13
C LEU A 74 -0.66 -17.52 -5.88
N LYS A 75 -1.78 -16.84 -5.66
CA LYS A 75 -2.02 -16.10 -4.41
C LYS A 75 -2.01 -17.02 -3.18
N GLU A 76 -2.68 -18.16 -3.27
CA GLU A 76 -2.72 -19.16 -2.20
C GLU A 76 -1.32 -19.74 -1.94
N MET A 77 -0.59 -20.10 -2.99
CA MET A 77 0.77 -20.60 -2.90
C MET A 77 1.71 -19.58 -2.24
N LEU A 78 1.69 -18.33 -2.68
CA LEU A 78 2.50 -17.26 -2.11
C LEU A 78 2.15 -17.02 -0.63
N GLY A 79 0.87 -16.96 -0.31
CA GLY A 79 0.43 -16.79 1.07
C GLY A 79 0.96 -17.88 1.99
N ASN A 80 0.87 -19.15 1.57
CA ASN A 80 1.37 -20.29 2.33
C ASN A 80 2.91 -20.30 2.42
N GLU A 81 3.60 -19.95 1.34
CA GLU A 81 5.07 -19.84 1.34
C GLU A 81 5.54 -18.81 2.36
N LEU A 82 4.88 -17.65 2.44
CA LEU A 82 5.23 -16.62 3.41
C LEU A 82 4.95 -17.04 4.85
N VAL A 83 3.91 -17.82 5.11
CA VAL A 83 3.68 -18.44 6.43
C VAL A 83 4.87 -19.31 6.81
N ILE A 84 5.30 -20.21 5.92
CA ILE A 84 6.46 -21.09 6.16
C ILE A 84 7.71 -20.27 6.48
N ARG A 85 8.00 -19.22 5.71
CA ARG A 85 9.19 -18.37 5.93
C ARG A 85 9.13 -17.63 7.28
N MET A 86 7.97 -17.12 7.65
CA MET A 86 7.79 -16.47 8.96
C MET A 86 7.93 -17.47 10.12
N GLU A 87 7.39 -18.66 10.02
CA GLU A 87 7.49 -19.71 11.05
C GLU A 87 8.91 -20.26 11.17
N GLU A 88 9.65 -20.40 10.07
CA GLU A 88 11.07 -20.76 10.09
C GLU A 88 11.92 -19.70 10.81
N THR A 89 11.59 -18.43 10.65
CA THR A 89 12.34 -17.32 11.26
C THR A 89 11.92 -17.07 12.71
N PHE A 90 10.64 -17.26 13.02
CA PHE A 90 10.04 -17.05 14.33
C PHE A 90 9.33 -18.32 14.79
N PRO A 91 10.07 -19.33 15.30
CA PRO A 91 9.51 -20.65 15.66
C PRO A 91 8.39 -20.59 16.69
N GLU A 92 8.34 -19.57 17.53
CA GLU A 92 7.27 -19.31 18.49
C GLU A 92 5.91 -18.99 17.85
N LEU A 93 5.90 -18.64 16.57
CA LEU A 93 4.69 -18.38 15.78
C LEU A 93 4.18 -19.61 15.03
N MET A 94 4.87 -20.76 15.14
CA MET A 94 4.50 -21.98 14.43
C MET A 94 3.06 -22.38 14.71
N GLY A 95 2.27 -22.57 13.64
CA GLY A 95 0.86 -22.91 13.69
C GLY A 95 -0.09 -21.78 14.13
N LYS A 96 0.43 -20.59 14.38
CA LYS A 96 -0.35 -19.43 14.83
C LYS A 96 -0.66 -18.42 13.73
N ILE A 97 -0.06 -18.57 12.54
CA ILE A 97 -0.19 -17.63 11.42
C ILE A 97 -1.24 -18.14 10.45
N LYS A 98 -2.16 -17.28 10.05
CA LYS A 98 -3.18 -17.55 9.01
C LYS A 98 -3.15 -16.47 7.95
N VAL A 99 -3.17 -16.87 6.68
CA VAL A 99 -3.36 -15.96 5.55
C VAL A 99 -4.78 -15.39 5.61
N ILE A 100 -4.90 -14.05 5.61
CA ILE A 100 -6.18 -13.35 5.53
C ILE A 100 -6.46 -12.98 4.08
N ASP A 101 -5.50 -12.31 3.42
CA ASP A 101 -5.59 -11.89 2.02
C ASP A 101 -4.20 -11.67 1.41
N VAL A 102 -4.13 -11.88 0.10
CA VAL A 102 -2.97 -11.52 -0.74
C VAL A 102 -3.43 -10.51 -1.77
N ALA A 103 -3.10 -9.25 -1.58
CA ALA A 103 -3.33 -8.18 -2.55
C ALA A 103 -2.19 -8.15 -3.59
N THR A 104 -2.55 -7.96 -4.85
CA THR A 104 -1.62 -7.85 -5.99
C THR A 104 -1.83 -6.52 -6.70
N PRO A 105 -1.02 -6.14 -7.69
CA PRO A 105 -1.29 -4.96 -8.51
C PRO A 105 -2.70 -4.94 -9.12
N LEU A 106 -3.25 -6.11 -9.52
CA LEU A 106 -4.62 -6.20 -10.03
C LEU A 106 -5.69 -5.91 -8.97
N THR A 107 -5.40 -6.22 -7.71
CA THR A 107 -6.27 -5.84 -6.59
C THR A 107 -6.34 -4.32 -6.45
N HIS A 108 -5.20 -3.63 -6.51
CA HIS A 108 -5.14 -2.16 -6.44
C HIS A 108 -5.83 -1.51 -7.65
N GLU A 109 -5.60 -2.03 -8.86
CA GLU A 109 -6.30 -1.56 -10.06
C GLU A 109 -7.82 -1.68 -9.91
N ARG A 110 -8.31 -2.84 -9.47
CA ARG A 110 -9.74 -3.12 -9.30
C ARG A 110 -10.42 -2.21 -8.28
N TYR A 111 -9.80 -1.99 -7.13
CA TYR A 111 -10.43 -1.26 -6.01
C TYR A 111 -10.18 0.24 -6.04
N CYS A 112 -9.06 0.68 -6.56
CA CYS A 112 -8.64 2.08 -6.53
C CYS A 112 -8.65 2.75 -7.92
N GLY A 113 -8.89 2.00 -9.00
CA GLY A 113 -8.73 2.51 -10.37
C GLY A 113 -7.29 2.93 -10.69
N ALA A 114 -6.31 2.45 -9.90
CA ALA A 114 -4.93 2.85 -10.01
C ALA A 114 -4.29 2.27 -11.28
N TYR A 115 -3.67 3.11 -12.10
CA TYR A 115 -3.01 2.68 -13.32
C TYR A 115 -1.97 1.60 -13.05
N LYS A 116 -2.15 0.41 -13.65
CA LYS A 116 -1.32 -0.78 -13.43
C LYS A 116 -1.11 -1.12 -11.95
N GLY A 117 -2.14 -0.93 -11.14
CA GLY A 117 -2.11 -1.25 -9.72
C GLY A 117 -1.12 -0.42 -8.89
N SER A 118 -0.70 0.73 -9.38
CA SER A 118 0.21 1.61 -8.66
C SER A 118 -0.40 2.04 -7.32
N TRP A 119 0.30 1.83 -6.23
CA TRP A 119 -0.15 2.19 -4.89
C TRP A 119 0.25 3.60 -4.46
N MET A 120 1.24 4.18 -5.15
CA MET A 120 1.73 5.55 -4.95
C MET A 120 1.65 6.31 -6.26
N SER A 121 1.82 7.63 -6.20
CA SER A 121 1.87 8.52 -7.35
C SER A 121 3.15 8.30 -8.17
N PHE A 122 3.62 9.31 -8.89
CA PHE A 122 4.76 9.23 -9.78
C PHE A 122 6.04 8.80 -9.08
N GLY A 123 6.75 7.84 -9.67
CA GLY A 123 8.08 7.43 -9.22
C GLY A 123 9.15 8.46 -9.55
N ASN A 124 10.12 8.61 -8.65
CA ASN A 124 11.32 9.40 -8.91
C ASN A 124 12.31 8.55 -9.70
N THR A 125 12.36 8.71 -11.02
CA THR A 125 13.40 8.13 -11.86
C THR A 125 14.27 9.22 -12.46
N PRO A 126 15.53 8.93 -12.86
CA PRO A 126 16.38 9.92 -13.49
C PRO A 126 15.77 10.59 -14.73
N GLN A 127 14.85 9.89 -15.40
CA GLN A 127 14.16 10.35 -16.61
C GLN A 127 12.83 11.03 -16.30
N ALA A 128 12.28 10.84 -15.10
CA ALA A 128 11.00 11.44 -14.72
C ALA A 128 11.18 12.93 -14.43
N LYS A 129 10.35 13.75 -15.07
CA LYS A 129 10.22 15.14 -14.63
C LYS A 129 9.40 15.14 -13.34
N GLN A 130 9.97 15.66 -12.27
CA GLN A 130 9.19 15.96 -11.07
C GLN A 130 8.16 17.02 -11.41
N MET A 131 6.91 16.62 -11.46
CA MET A 131 5.81 17.53 -11.76
C MET A 131 4.81 17.52 -10.60
N MET A 132 4.51 18.69 -10.12
CA MET A 132 3.31 18.92 -9.31
C MET A 132 2.21 19.37 -10.27
N HIS A 133 1.13 18.61 -10.31
CA HIS A 133 -0.04 19.03 -11.09
C HIS A 133 -0.80 20.10 -10.30
N ASP A 134 -1.17 21.18 -10.96
CA ASP A 134 -1.85 22.31 -10.32
C ASP A 134 -3.34 22.04 -9.97
N GLY A 135 -3.86 20.87 -10.33
CA GLY A 135 -5.25 20.48 -10.08
C GLY A 135 -6.26 21.08 -11.05
N LYS A 136 -5.82 21.70 -12.15
CA LYS A 136 -6.71 22.24 -13.20
C LYS A 136 -6.40 21.59 -14.55
N ILE A 137 -7.41 21.45 -15.37
CA ILE A 137 -7.28 21.00 -16.77
C ILE A 137 -7.50 22.18 -17.68
N LYS A 138 -6.53 22.46 -18.55
CA LYS A 138 -6.63 23.56 -19.52
C LYS A 138 -7.88 23.41 -20.39
N GLY A 139 -8.70 24.47 -20.46
CA GLY A 139 -9.92 24.51 -21.24
C GLY A 139 -11.16 23.96 -20.51
N LEU A 140 -11.02 23.47 -19.29
CA LEU A 140 -12.17 23.12 -18.44
C LEU A 140 -12.28 24.12 -17.29
N ASN A 141 -13.40 24.85 -17.27
CA ASN A 141 -13.72 25.78 -16.19
C ASN A 141 -14.49 25.07 -15.09
N ASN A 142 -14.38 25.54 -13.86
CA ASN A 142 -15.08 25.02 -12.69
C ASN A 142 -14.81 23.53 -12.39
N LEU A 143 -13.67 23.00 -12.87
CA LEU A 143 -13.19 21.67 -12.58
C LEU A 143 -11.89 21.75 -11.80
N TYR A 144 -11.88 21.16 -10.60
CA TYR A 144 -10.73 21.13 -9.71
C TYR A 144 -10.44 19.69 -9.33
N MET A 145 -9.17 19.32 -9.38
CA MET A 145 -8.71 18.00 -8.99
C MET A 145 -7.97 18.08 -7.65
N ALA A 146 -8.18 17.06 -6.84
CA ALA A 146 -7.44 16.82 -5.61
C ALA A 146 -7.13 15.32 -5.48
N GLY A 147 -6.14 14.98 -4.69
CA GLY A 147 -5.79 13.60 -4.42
C GLY A 147 -4.29 13.34 -4.52
N GLN A 148 -3.91 12.13 -4.12
CA GLN A 148 -2.51 11.74 -4.04
C GLN A 148 -1.77 11.75 -5.39
N TRP A 149 -2.48 11.70 -6.51
CA TRP A 149 -1.90 11.60 -7.85
C TRP A 149 -1.40 12.93 -8.42
N LEU A 150 -1.61 14.04 -7.72
CA LEU A 150 -1.21 15.36 -8.20
C LEU A 150 0.23 15.73 -7.86
N MET A 151 0.88 14.98 -6.97
CA MET A 151 2.26 15.26 -6.53
C MET A 151 3.08 13.98 -6.47
N PRO A 152 4.40 14.05 -6.72
CA PRO A 152 5.33 12.94 -6.50
C PRO A 152 5.23 12.39 -5.08
N SER A 153 5.51 11.10 -4.96
CA SER A 153 5.33 10.25 -3.80
C SER A 153 3.88 9.96 -3.41
N GLY A 154 2.93 10.85 -3.67
CA GLY A 154 1.52 10.59 -3.33
C GLY A 154 1.27 10.40 -1.83
N GLY A 155 0.31 9.53 -1.51
CA GLY A 155 -0.06 9.19 -0.13
C GLY A 155 -1.04 10.16 0.53
N LEU A 156 -1.44 9.84 1.77
CA LEU A 156 -2.42 10.63 2.53
C LEU A 156 -2.04 12.10 2.72
N PRO A 157 -0.78 12.46 3.08
CA PRO A 157 -0.41 13.87 3.23
C PRO A 157 -0.63 14.66 1.94
N THR A 158 -0.26 14.09 0.80
CA THR A 158 -0.46 14.72 -0.52
C THR A 158 -1.95 14.88 -0.83
N ALA A 159 -2.77 13.88 -0.53
CA ALA A 159 -4.21 13.97 -0.75
C ALA A 159 -4.84 15.13 0.06
N VAL A 160 -4.47 15.26 1.33
CA VAL A 160 -4.94 16.36 2.21
C VAL A 160 -4.48 17.72 1.70
N VAL A 161 -3.20 17.87 1.37
CA VAL A 161 -2.63 19.14 0.90
C VAL A 161 -3.26 19.58 -0.43
N THR A 162 -3.40 18.67 -1.38
CA THR A 162 -4.02 18.99 -2.68
C THR A 162 -5.50 19.30 -2.55
N GLY A 163 -6.22 18.65 -1.62
CA GLY A 163 -7.59 19.01 -1.26
C GLY A 163 -7.70 20.44 -0.73
N LYS A 164 -6.83 20.82 0.20
CA LYS A 164 -6.74 22.19 0.70
C LYS A 164 -6.48 23.19 -0.44
N TRP A 165 -5.55 22.89 -1.35
CA TRP A 165 -5.24 23.77 -2.48
C TRP A 165 -6.42 23.94 -3.44
N ALA A 166 -7.19 22.87 -3.68
CA ALA A 166 -8.38 22.95 -4.51
C ALA A 166 -9.40 23.94 -3.90
N ILE A 167 -9.69 23.83 -2.60
CA ILE A 167 -10.61 24.75 -1.91
C ILE A 167 -10.08 26.19 -1.89
N GLN A 168 -8.78 26.39 -1.65
CA GLN A 168 -8.17 27.74 -1.69
C GLN A 168 -8.30 28.38 -3.06
N ARG A 169 -8.18 27.61 -4.13
CA ARG A 169 -8.38 28.11 -5.51
C ARG A 169 -9.83 28.51 -5.76
N ILE A 170 -10.78 27.64 -5.37
CA ILE A 170 -12.21 27.93 -5.49
C ILE A 170 -12.54 29.22 -4.72
N ALA A 171 -12.14 29.32 -3.46
CA ALA A 171 -12.38 30.51 -2.67
C ALA A 171 -11.83 31.78 -3.33
N LYS A 172 -10.60 31.71 -3.86
CA LYS A 172 -9.98 32.85 -4.57
C LYS A 172 -10.73 33.24 -5.82
N GLU A 173 -11.19 32.28 -6.62
CA GLU A 173 -11.91 32.53 -7.88
C GLU A 173 -13.31 33.07 -7.63
N GLU A 174 -13.95 32.64 -6.55
CA GLU A 174 -15.29 33.09 -6.10
C GLU A 174 -15.25 34.34 -5.22
N ASN A 175 -14.06 34.91 -4.97
CA ASN A 175 -13.85 36.03 -4.04
C ASN A 175 -14.39 35.75 -2.63
N LEU A 176 -14.23 34.50 -2.16
CA LEU A 176 -14.56 34.09 -0.81
C LEU A 176 -13.34 34.13 0.09
N ASP A 177 -13.54 34.50 1.37
CA ASP A 177 -12.48 34.40 2.36
C ASP A 177 -12.26 32.95 2.75
N PHE A 178 -11.01 32.50 2.63
CA PHE A 178 -10.59 31.19 3.14
C PHE A 178 -9.97 31.38 4.52
N HIS A 179 -10.82 31.32 5.56
CA HIS A 179 -10.35 31.38 6.93
C HIS A 179 -9.73 30.05 7.38
N ARG A 180 -8.61 30.17 8.03
CA ARG A 180 -7.93 29.07 8.72
C ARG A 180 -8.34 29.16 10.18
N ASP A 181 -9.50 28.65 10.55
CA ASP A 181 -9.83 28.45 11.94
C ASP A 181 -8.92 27.37 12.52
N ILE A 182 -7.80 27.81 13.08
CA ILE A 182 -7.00 26.99 13.98
C ILE A 182 -7.53 27.35 15.37
N GLU A 183 -8.49 26.63 15.84
CA GLU A 183 -8.75 26.60 17.27
C GLU A 183 -7.51 26.02 17.96
N SER A 184 -6.89 26.85 18.79
CA SER A 184 -5.71 26.54 19.61
C SER A 184 -6.07 25.64 20.78
#